data_62cc383267988f16238709528b8f2e79
#
_entry.id   62cc383267988f16238709528b8f2e79
#
_cell.length_a   1.000
_cell.length_b   1.000
_cell.length_c   1.000
_cell.angle_alpha   90.00
_cell.angle_beta   90.00
_cell.angle_gamma   90.00
#
_symmetry.space_group_name_H-M   'P 1'
#
loop_
_entity.id
_entity.type
_entity.pdbx_description
1 polymer ?
#
loop_
_entity_poly.entity_id
_entity_poly.type
_entity_poly.pdbx_seq_one_letter_code
_entity_poly.pdbx_strand_id
1 'polypeptide(L)'
;MLAVAVEEARLGLAEGGVPVGGALFGADGTLLGRGHNRRVQDDDPSVHGETAAFRNAGRQRSYRGTTMATTLSPCWFCSGLIRQFGISRVVIGEAQTFYGGHDWLAENGVEVVLLDDPECVELMAGFIAEKPEVWFEDIGED
;
A
#
# COMPACT_ATOMS: atom_id res chain seq x y z
N MET A 1 -5.11 12.36 0.77
CA MET A 1 -4.00 11.38 0.84
C MET A 1 -4.29 10.11 0.06
N LEU A 2 -5.45 9.48 0.27
CA LEU A 2 -5.78 8.25 -0.45
C LEU A 2 -5.84 8.45 -1.97
N ALA A 3 -6.31 9.59 -2.45
CA ALA A 3 -6.42 9.87 -3.88
C ALA A 3 -5.09 9.67 -4.64
N VAL A 4 -3.97 10.01 -4.04
CA VAL A 4 -2.63 9.81 -4.64
C VAL A 4 -2.33 8.32 -4.76
N ALA A 5 -2.62 7.55 -3.72
CA ALA A 5 -2.43 6.09 -3.75
C ALA A 5 -3.35 5.42 -4.79
N VAL A 6 -4.59 5.88 -4.92
CA VAL A 6 -5.53 5.39 -5.94
C VAL A 6 -5.02 5.68 -7.35
N GLU A 7 -4.48 6.88 -7.58
CA GLU A 7 -3.87 7.24 -8.86
C GLU A 7 -2.72 6.29 -9.21
N GLU A 8 -1.87 5.97 -8.23
CA GLU A 8 -0.79 5.00 -8.41
C GLU A 8 -1.32 3.60 -8.72
N ALA A 9 -2.39 3.17 -8.06
CA ALA A 9 -3.02 1.88 -8.33
C ALA A 9 -3.52 1.79 -9.78
N ARG A 10 -4.13 2.87 -10.28
CA ARG A 10 -4.59 2.94 -11.67
C ARG A 10 -3.42 2.86 -12.65
N LEU A 11 -2.32 3.55 -12.36
CA LEU A 11 -1.10 3.48 -13.18
C LEU A 11 -0.55 2.05 -13.24
N GLY A 12 -0.47 1.38 -12.10
CA GLY A 12 -0.02 -0.01 -12.03
C GLY A 12 -0.89 -0.95 -12.84
N LEU A 13 -2.22 -0.77 -12.76
CA LEU A 13 -3.17 -1.57 -13.55
C LEU A 13 -2.97 -1.34 -15.05
N ALA A 14 -2.79 -0.09 -15.46
CA ALA A 14 -2.55 0.26 -16.87
C ALA A 14 -1.27 -0.38 -17.41
N GLU A 15 -0.29 -0.63 -16.56
CA GLU A 15 0.96 -1.31 -16.90
C GLU A 15 0.85 -2.84 -16.87
N GLY A 16 -0.31 -3.38 -16.52
CA GLY A 16 -0.54 -4.83 -16.42
C GLY A 16 -0.19 -5.43 -15.07
N GLY A 17 0.08 -4.61 -14.06
CA GLY A 17 0.45 -5.06 -12.72
C GLY A 17 -0.69 -5.05 -11.72
N VAL A 18 -0.38 -5.45 -10.50
CA VAL A 18 -1.32 -5.49 -9.38
C VAL A 18 -1.74 -4.05 -9.00
N PRO A 19 -3.06 -3.73 -8.99
CA PRO A 19 -3.50 -2.35 -8.76
C PRO A 19 -3.53 -1.97 -7.27
N VAL A 20 -2.36 -1.95 -6.67
CA VAL A 20 -2.16 -1.47 -5.30
C VAL A 20 -1.18 -0.30 -5.35
N GLY A 21 -1.62 0.84 -4.86
CA GLY A 21 -0.82 2.05 -4.80
C GLY A 21 -0.54 2.49 -3.39
N GLY A 22 0.54 3.24 -3.21
CA GLY A 22 0.94 3.81 -1.94
C GLY A 22 1.46 5.23 -2.08
N ALA A 23 1.41 5.97 -0.98
CA ALA A 23 1.96 7.32 -0.90
C ALA A 23 2.36 7.61 0.53
N LEU A 24 3.53 8.21 0.71
CA LEU A 24 4.03 8.60 2.02
C LEU A 24 4.00 10.13 2.14
N PHE A 25 3.37 10.60 3.21
CA PHE A 25 3.22 12.04 3.49
C PHE A 25 3.97 12.41 4.76
N GLY A 26 4.60 13.57 4.76
CA GLY A 26 5.23 14.14 5.94
C GLY A 26 4.22 14.61 6.98
N ALA A 27 4.70 14.97 8.16
CA ALA A 27 3.87 15.45 9.25
C ALA A 27 3.07 16.72 8.89
N ASP A 28 3.59 17.52 7.98
CA ASP A 28 2.94 18.74 7.46
C ASP A 28 1.98 18.47 6.29
N GLY A 29 1.81 17.20 5.90
CA GLY A 29 0.98 16.82 4.76
C GLY A 29 1.67 16.85 3.40
N THR A 30 2.95 17.20 3.34
CA THR A 30 3.72 17.21 2.09
C THR A 30 3.91 15.79 1.57
N LEU A 31 3.65 15.58 0.29
CA LEU A 31 3.93 14.29 -0.36
C LEU A 31 5.44 14.07 -0.44
N LEU A 32 5.92 13.01 0.18
CA LEU A 32 7.34 12.64 0.19
C LEU A 32 7.69 11.64 -0.90
N GLY A 33 6.81 10.70 -1.16
CA GLY A 33 7.01 9.70 -2.20
C GLY A 33 5.73 8.94 -2.50
N ARG A 34 5.64 8.41 -3.73
CA ARG A 34 4.50 7.64 -4.19
C ARG A 34 4.96 6.50 -5.08
N GLY A 35 4.17 5.46 -5.18
CA GLY A 35 4.49 4.32 -6.02
C GLY A 35 3.38 3.28 -6.02
N HIS A 36 3.57 2.24 -6.80
CA HIS A 36 2.60 1.16 -6.92
C HIS A 36 3.31 -0.18 -7.00
N ASN A 37 2.56 -1.25 -6.82
CA ASN A 37 3.07 -2.61 -6.92
C ASN A 37 3.68 -2.83 -8.31
N ARG A 38 4.90 -3.36 -8.37
CA ARG A 38 5.63 -3.62 -9.60
C ARG A 38 6.14 -5.06 -9.68
N ARG A 39 5.49 -5.97 -8.98
CA ARG A 39 5.83 -7.39 -9.03
C ARG A 39 5.94 -7.89 -10.46
N VAL A 40 4.94 -7.57 -11.28
CA VAL A 40 4.89 -7.99 -12.69
C VAL A 40 5.85 -7.16 -13.54
N GLN A 41 5.81 -5.84 -13.40
CA GLN A 41 6.59 -4.93 -14.24
C GLN A 41 8.10 -5.13 -14.06
N ASP A 42 8.56 -5.28 -12.82
CA ASP A 42 9.99 -5.37 -12.49
C ASP A 42 10.45 -6.81 -12.19
N ASP A 43 9.52 -7.78 -12.24
CA ASP A 43 9.81 -9.16 -11.83
C ASP A 43 10.41 -9.20 -10.42
N ASP A 44 9.84 -8.42 -9.50
CA ASP A 44 10.37 -8.22 -8.16
C ASP A 44 9.25 -8.35 -7.10
N PRO A 45 9.30 -9.40 -6.27
CA PRO A 45 8.26 -9.65 -5.27
C PRO A 45 8.24 -8.65 -4.12
N SER A 46 9.27 -7.85 -3.95
CA SER A 46 9.38 -6.89 -2.86
C SER A 46 8.79 -5.52 -3.18
N VAL A 47 8.40 -5.27 -4.44
CA VAL A 47 7.87 -3.96 -4.85
C VAL A 47 6.36 -3.94 -4.68
N HIS A 48 5.92 -3.64 -3.47
CA HIS A 48 4.52 -3.35 -3.13
C HIS A 48 4.26 -1.85 -3.26
N GLY A 49 3.01 -1.43 -3.21
CA GLY A 49 2.67 -0.01 -3.25
C GLY A 49 3.35 0.77 -2.11
N GLU A 50 3.32 0.21 -0.91
CA GLU A 50 3.90 0.84 0.27
C GLU A 50 5.44 0.87 0.20
N THR A 51 6.08 -0.22 -0.20
CA THR A 51 7.55 -0.25 -0.32
C THR A 51 8.04 0.66 -1.45
N ALA A 52 7.30 0.75 -2.55
CA ALA A 52 7.62 1.68 -3.64
C ALA A 52 7.52 3.14 -3.17
N ALA A 53 6.45 3.50 -2.45
CA ALA A 53 6.29 4.84 -1.89
C ALA A 53 7.41 5.18 -0.92
N PHE A 54 7.75 4.26 -0.04
CA PHE A 54 8.83 4.42 0.94
C PHE A 54 10.17 4.64 0.25
N ARG A 55 10.49 3.81 -0.73
CA ARG A 55 11.72 3.93 -1.53
C ARG A 55 11.79 5.26 -2.25
N ASN A 56 10.70 5.68 -2.88
CA ASN A 56 10.64 6.92 -3.65
C ASN A 56 10.67 8.17 -2.78
N ALA A 57 10.21 8.07 -1.51
CA ALA A 57 10.35 9.14 -0.54
C ALA A 57 11.83 9.41 -0.20
N GLY A 58 12.65 8.39 -0.35
CA GLY A 58 14.06 8.50 -0.04
C GLY A 58 14.33 8.53 1.47
N ARG A 59 15.57 8.80 1.80
CA ARG A 59 16.04 8.78 3.17
C ARG A 59 15.52 9.97 3.96
N GLN A 60 14.76 9.68 5.01
CA GLN A 60 14.29 10.69 5.97
C GLN A 60 15.06 10.50 7.28
N ARG A 61 15.34 11.59 7.97
CA ARG A 61 15.98 11.51 9.28
C ARG A 61 15.09 10.78 10.30
N SER A 62 13.78 11.02 10.19
CA SER A 62 12.78 10.40 11.03
C SER A 62 11.49 10.24 10.23
N TYR A 63 10.78 9.14 10.45
CA TYR A 63 9.46 8.91 9.85
C TYR A 63 8.32 9.16 10.85
N ARG A 64 8.66 9.63 12.06
CA ARG A 64 7.65 9.98 13.07
C ARG A 64 6.77 11.14 12.57
N GLY A 65 5.47 11.02 12.78
CA GLY A 65 4.50 11.98 12.31
C GLY A 65 4.08 11.78 10.85
N THR A 66 4.74 10.88 10.12
CA THR A 66 4.38 10.60 8.72
C THR A 66 3.13 9.71 8.61
N THR A 67 2.51 9.76 7.45
CA THR A 67 1.34 8.93 7.10
C THR A 67 1.61 8.14 5.85
N MET A 68 1.39 6.82 5.91
CA MET A 68 1.36 5.97 4.73
C MET A 68 -0.08 5.80 4.27
N ALA A 69 -0.38 6.21 3.03
CA ALA A 69 -1.65 5.91 2.39
C ALA A 69 -1.46 4.69 1.48
N THR A 70 -2.36 3.73 1.56
CA THR A 70 -2.31 2.52 0.74
C THR A 70 -3.73 2.14 0.31
N THR A 71 -3.89 1.67 -0.92
CA THR A 71 -5.22 1.32 -1.44
C THR A 71 -5.76 0.02 -0.85
N LEU A 72 -4.89 -0.84 -0.34
CA LEU A 72 -5.26 -2.13 0.24
C LEU A 72 -4.64 -2.28 1.62
N SER A 73 -5.31 -2.99 2.52
CA SER A 73 -4.76 -3.31 3.84
C SER A 73 -3.32 -3.82 3.73
N PRO A 74 -2.36 -3.27 4.49
CA PRO A 74 -0.96 -3.63 4.33
C PRO A 74 -0.70 -5.07 4.78
N CYS A 75 0.02 -5.83 3.95
CA CYS A 75 0.45 -7.18 4.29
C CYS A 75 1.45 -7.15 5.46
N TRP A 76 1.87 -8.33 5.96
CA TRP A 76 2.82 -8.40 7.07
C TRP A 76 4.17 -7.72 6.75
N PHE A 77 4.64 -7.85 5.51
CA PHE A 77 5.86 -7.20 5.06
C PHE A 77 5.76 -5.67 5.17
N CYS A 78 4.71 -5.09 4.61
CA CYS A 78 4.49 -3.64 4.65
C CYS A 78 4.10 -3.15 6.05
N SER A 79 3.34 -3.94 6.81
CA SER A 79 3.04 -3.63 8.21
C SER A 79 4.31 -3.60 9.04
N GLY A 80 5.24 -4.53 8.81
CA GLY A 80 6.55 -4.54 9.44
C GLY A 80 7.34 -3.28 9.15
N LEU A 81 7.35 -2.82 7.90
CA LEU A 81 7.99 -1.58 7.49
C LEU A 81 7.40 -0.38 8.24
N ILE A 82 6.08 -0.26 8.28
CA ILE A 82 5.38 0.85 8.95
C ILE A 82 5.78 0.89 10.42
N ARG A 83 5.74 -0.26 11.09
CA ARG A 83 6.10 -0.38 12.52
C ARG A 83 7.58 -0.13 12.76
N GLN A 84 8.45 -0.70 11.93
CA GLN A 84 9.89 -0.61 12.09
C GLN A 84 10.38 0.83 12.04
N PHE A 85 9.90 1.61 11.08
CA PHE A 85 10.38 2.96 10.87
C PHE A 85 9.59 4.04 11.62
N GLY A 86 8.58 3.64 12.40
CA GLY A 86 7.84 4.57 13.23
C GLY A 86 6.91 5.50 12.45
N ILE A 87 6.41 5.05 11.31
CA ILE A 87 5.35 5.75 10.57
C ILE A 87 4.14 5.82 11.50
N SER A 88 3.60 7.01 11.71
CA SER A 88 2.64 7.26 12.79
C SER A 88 1.21 6.89 12.45
N ARG A 89 0.86 6.93 11.16
CA ARG A 89 -0.51 6.69 10.72
C ARG A 89 -0.51 5.94 9.40
N VAL A 90 -1.50 5.07 9.22
CA VAL A 90 -1.79 4.43 7.94
C VAL A 90 -3.23 4.71 7.55
N VAL A 91 -3.43 5.19 6.32
CA VAL A 91 -4.74 5.41 5.71
C VAL A 91 -4.93 4.31 4.68
N ILE A 92 -5.98 3.51 4.85
CA ILE A 92 -6.24 2.29 4.07
C ILE A 92 -7.49 2.47 3.23
N GLY A 93 -7.37 2.21 1.92
CA GLY A 93 -8.50 2.26 1.00
C GLY A 93 -9.53 1.19 1.30
N GLU A 94 -9.13 -0.07 1.40
CA GLU A 94 -10.05 -1.17 1.68
C GLU A 94 -9.35 -2.36 2.35
N ALA A 95 -10.12 -3.19 3.03
CA ALA A 95 -9.66 -4.41 3.67
C ALA A 95 -10.62 -5.59 3.41
N GLN A 96 -11.47 -5.50 2.38
CA GLN A 96 -12.39 -6.56 2.01
C GLN A 96 -11.69 -7.62 1.17
N THR A 97 -10.86 -7.20 0.22
CA THR A 97 -10.09 -8.08 -0.66
C THR A 97 -9.04 -8.86 0.12
N PHE A 98 -8.39 -8.18 1.04
CA PHE A 98 -7.31 -8.75 1.85
C PHE A 98 -7.29 -8.05 3.21
N TYR A 99 -7.22 -8.85 4.27
CA TYR A 99 -7.13 -8.36 5.64
C TYR A 99 -5.72 -8.63 6.17
N GLY A 100 -4.88 -7.61 6.15
CA GLY A 100 -3.46 -7.73 6.48
C GLY A 100 -3.16 -7.50 7.96
N GLY A 101 -2.11 -6.71 8.23
CA GLY A 101 -1.59 -6.50 9.58
C GLY A 101 -2.08 -5.24 10.28
N HIS A 102 -3.15 -4.58 9.80
CA HIS A 102 -3.53 -3.28 10.36
C HIS A 102 -4.06 -3.33 11.80
N ASP A 103 -4.66 -4.45 12.24
CA ASP A 103 -5.03 -4.62 13.65
C ASP A 103 -3.78 -4.65 14.54
N TRP A 104 -2.77 -5.39 14.13
CA TRP A 104 -1.49 -5.45 14.83
C TRP A 104 -0.82 -4.07 14.88
N LEU A 105 -0.91 -3.29 13.80
CA LEU A 105 -0.41 -1.91 13.77
C LEU A 105 -1.13 -1.04 14.80
N ALA A 106 -2.46 -1.13 14.87
CA ALA A 106 -3.24 -0.38 15.86
C ALA A 106 -2.84 -0.75 17.29
N GLU A 107 -2.63 -2.02 17.57
CA GLU A 107 -2.17 -2.54 18.85
C GLU A 107 -0.77 -2.04 19.22
N ASN A 108 0.02 -1.66 18.22
CA ASN A 108 1.39 -1.19 18.40
C ASN A 108 1.54 0.32 18.19
N GLY A 109 0.48 1.09 18.39
CA GLY A 109 0.53 2.54 18.47
C GLY A 109 0.46 3.28 17.14
N VAL A 110 0.15 2.59 16.04
CA VAL A 110 -0.07 3.23 14.74
C VAL A 110 -1.55 3.59 14.61
N GLU A 111 -1.84 4.84 14.27
CA GLU A 111 -3.22 5.26 13.98
C GLU A 111 -3.66 4.63 12.65
N VAL A 112 -4.74 3.87 12.67
CA VAL A 112 -5.28 3.20 11.50
C VAL A 112 -6.59 3.85 11.08
N VAL A 113 -6.67 4.30 9.82
CA VAL A 113 -7.87 4.89 9.23
C VAL A 113 -8.29 4.04 8.04
N LEU A 114 -9.40 3.32 8.17
CA LEU A 114 -9.96 2.50 7.09
C LEU A 114 -11.13 3.26 6.46
N LEU A 115 -11.03 3.54 5.15
CA LEU A 115 -11.99 4.38 4.44
C LEU A 115 -13.08 3.61 3.69
N ASP A 116 -12.89 2.30 3.49
CA ASP A 116 -13.84 1.46 2.73
C ASP A 116 -14.17 2.05 1.35
N ASP A 117 -13.13 2.42 0.62
CA ASP A 117 -13.26 3.07 -0.69
C ASP A 117 -13.70 2.07 -1.75
N PRO A 118 -14.85 2.27 -2.41
CA PRO A 118 -15.37 1.31 -3.39
C PRO A 118 -14.50 1.20 -4.65
N GLU A 119 -13.82 2.25 -5.06
CA GLU A 119 -12.93 2.18 -6.23
C GLU A 119 -11.74 1.27 -5.96
N CYS A 120 -11.18 1.30 -4.74
CA CYS A 120 -10.09 0.41 -4.36
C CYS A 120 -10.53 -1.06 -4.45
N VAL A 121 -11.74 -1.37 -3.98
CA VAL A 121 -12.33 -2.71 -4.07
C VAL A 121 -12.50 -3.13 -5.53
N GLU A 122 -13.05 -2.26 -6.36
CA GLU A 122 -13.32 -2.52 -7.78
C GLU A 122 -12.03 -2.78 -8.57
N LEU A 123 -10.99 -2.01 -8.33
CA LEU A 123 -9.69 -2.19 -8.99
C LEU A 123 -9.14 -3.60 -8.72
N MET A 124 -9.19 -4.04 -7.47
CA MET A 124 -8.70 -5.37 -7.09
C MET A 124 -9.61 -6.48 -7.64
N ALA A 125 -10.92 -6.31 -7.55
CA ALA A 125 -11.86 -7.31 -8.04
C ALA A 125 -11.68 -7.56 -9.55
N GLY A 126 -11.51 -6.51 -10.33
CA GLY A 126 -11.25 -6.62 -11.77
C GLY A 126 -9.94 -7.33 -12.08
N PHE A 127 -8.89 -7.00 -11.36
CA PHE A 127 -7.57 -7.63 -11.55
C PHE A 127 -7.62 -9.13 -11.18
N ILE A 128 -8.21 -9.46 -10.04
CA ILE A 128 -8.31 -10.86 -9.57
C ILE A 128 -9.13 -11.71 -10.54
N ALA A 129 -10.20 -11.14 -11.11
CA ALA A 129 -11.02 -11.85 -12.09
C ALA A 129 -10.21 -12.23 -13.34
N GLU A 130 -9.26 -11.39 -13.77
CA GLU A 130 -8.43 -11.64 -14.95
C GLU A 130 -7.18 -12.45 -14.64
N LYS A 131 -6.53 -12.19 -13.50
CA LYS A 131 -5.22 -12.75 -13.16
C LYS A 131 -5.16 -13.28 -11.72
N PRO A 132 -6.03 -14.24 -11.36
CA PRO A 132 -6.06 -14.74 -9.98
C PRO A 132 -4.73 -15.35 -9.54
N GLU A 133 -4.00 -15.99 -10.45
CA GLU A 133 -2.71 -16.62 -10.14
C GLU A 133 -1.65 -15.59 -9.71
N VAL A 134 -1.64 -14.41 -10.31
CA VAL A 134 -0.71 -13.34 -9.93
C VAL A 134 -1.05 -12.81 -8.55
N TRP A 135 -2.35 -12.66 -8.27
CA TRP A 135 -2.80 -12.21 -6.95
C TRP A 135 -2.40 -13.20 -5.86
N PHE A 136 -2.65 -14.50 -6.04
CA PHE A 136 -2.27 -15.52 -5.07
C PHE A 136 -0.76 -15.56 -4.83
N GLU A 137 0.01 -15.39 -5.89
CA GLU A 137 1.46 -15.26 -5.80
C GLU A 137 1.87 -14.08 -4.92
N ASP A 138 1.22 -12.92 -5.12
CA ASP A 138 1.54 -11.68 -4.40
C ASP A 138 1.28 -11.77 -2.89
N ILE A 139 0.32 -12.58 -2.47
CA ILE A 139 0.00 -12.79 -1.05
C ILE A 139 0.57 -14.09 -0.48
N GLY A 140 1.42 -14.79 -1.23
CA GLY A 140 2.08 -16.01 -0.77
C GLY A 140 1.17 -17.21 -0.62
N GLU A 141 0.11 -17.29 -1.43
CA GLU A 141 -0.82 -18.43 -1.46
C GLU A 141 -0.69 -19.22 -2.76
N ASP A 142 -0.94 -20.53 -2.66
CA ASP A 142 -0.85 -21.44 -3.82
C ASP A 142 -2.13 -21.47 -4.65
#